data_e2fb59115d5932d2fd9cae51e6a8c31c
#
_entry.id   e2fb59115d5932d2fd9cae51e6a8c31c
#
_cell.length_a   1.000
_cell.length_b   1.000
_cell.length_c   1.000
_cell.angle_alpha   90.00
_cell.angle_beta   90.00
_cell.angle_gamma   90.00
#
_symmetry.space_group_name_H-M   'P 1'
#
loop_
_entity.id
_entity.type
_entity.pdbx_description
1 polymer ?
#
loop_
_entity_poly.entity_id
_entity_poly.type
_entity_poly.pdbx_seq_one_letter_code
_entity_poly.pdbx_strand_id
1 'polypeptide(L)'
;MSTARDRVESITPADGSVLGVAVIDVAGFVADLKSQAIDYGFHVHDERHFVETYSLRQLWEVDLHPEEACAGPIDLHLSLDVDPRALLGFEDEVMKMEDLDEEPPRGFTFPLLFTWTLPPLKYPPDLLVLATDIAGVGGLDLPVEVSAIDSFPSVTDAPERSLSIVARIALDLCDVYMNNDASVAQALDRCKHVSLYLLERADAWLDDEDDDDDII
;
A
#
# COMPACT_ATOMS: atom_id res chain seq x y z
N MET A 1 6.45 22.60 -6.83
CA MET A 1 6.71 21.44 -5.97
C MET A 1 7.86 21.85 -5.08
N SER A 2 7.61 22.00 -3.77
CA SER A 2 8.67 22.32 -2.77
C SER A 2 9.31 21.02 -2.37
N THR A 3 10.62 20.88 -2.53
CA THR A 3 11.36 19.69 -2.13
C THR A 3 11.45 19.61 -0.60
N ALA A 4 11.65 18.42 -0.02
CA ALA A 4 11.87 18.26 1.42
C ALA A 4 13.00 19.20 1.94
N ARG A 5 13.95 19.53 1.09
CA ARG A 5 15.03 20.50 1.32
C ARG A 5 14.52 21.92 1.56
N ASP A 6 13.53 22.38 0.81
CA ASP A 6 12.96 23.73 0.96
C ASP A 6 12.24 23.90 2.31
N ARG A 7 11.80 22.80 2.93
CA ARG A 7 11.16 22.83 4.26
C ARG A 7 12.16 22.92 5.42
N VAL A 8 13.36 22.38 5.26
CA VAL A 8 14.40 22.41 6.31
C VAL A 8 15.00 23.80 6.46
N GLU A 9 15.16 24.57 5.37
CA GLU A 9 15.74 25.92 5.41
C GLU A 9 14.81 26.99 6.01
N SER A 10 13.52 26.71 6.18
CA SER A 10 12.53 27.72 6.57
C SER A 10 12.27 27.85 8.08
N ILE A 11 12.91 27.03 8.95
CA ILE A 11 12.64 27.03 10.39
C ILE A 11 13.97 27.16 11.19
N THR A 12 14.53 28.36 11.22
CA THR A 12 15.57 28.69 12.20
C THR A 12 14.92 29.55 13.30
N PRO A 13 14.67 29.01 14.51
CA PRO A 13 14.18 29.83 15.60
C PRO A 13 15.28 30.82 16.04
N ALA A 14 14.90 32.05 16.38
CA ALA A 14 15.81 33.12 16.81
C ALA A 14 16.46 32.87 18.17
N ASP A 15 16.19 31.76 18.86
CA ASP A 15 16.66 31.46 20.22
C ASP A 15 17.73 30.35 20.30
N GLY A 16 18.18 29.81 19.16
CA GLY A 16 19.23 28.78 19.14
C GLY A 16 18.80 27.42 19.67
N SER A 17 17.48 27.19 19.93
CA SER A 17 16.97 25.86 20.22
C SER A 17 16.84 25.09 18.91
N VAL A 18 17.62 24.03 18.76
CA VAL A 18 17.42 23.02 17.69
C VAL A 18 16.17 22.27 18.07
N LEU A 19 15.01 22.77 17.64
CA LEU A 19 13.83 21.89 17.54
C LEU A 19 14.25 20.81 16.54
N GLY A 20 14.28 19.54 17.01
CA GLY A 20 14.64 18.42 16.16
C GLY A 20 13.71 18.40 14.93
N VAL A 21 14.25 18.86 13.80
CA VAL A 21 13.57 18.75 12.52
C VAL A 21 13.63 17.27 12.18
N ALA A 22 12.48 16.61 12.05
CA ALA A 22 12.45 15.23 11.59
C ALA A 22 13.14 15.15 10.23
N VAL A 23 14.12 14.28 10.10
CA VAL A 23 14.86 14.06 8.85
C VAL A 23 13.93 13.52 7.76
N ILE A 24 12.95 12.70 8.15
CA ILE A 24 11.88 12.19 7.29
C ILE A 24 10.53 12.78 7.72
N ASP A 25 9.89 13.52 6.84
CA ASP A 25 8.49 13.94 6.98
C ASP A 25 7.56 12.80 6.49
N VAL A 26 7.21 11.88 7.39
CA VAL A 26 6.33 10.73 7.05
C VAL A 26 4.97 11.20 6.55
N ALA A 27 4.37 12.24 7.15
CA ALA A 27 3.08 12.77 6.73
C ALA A 27 3.15 13.39 5.33
N GLY A 28 4.23 14.13 5.06
CA GLY A 28 4.51 14.66 3.72
C GLY A 28 4.69 13.55 2.70
N PHE A 29 5.44 12.50 3.05
CA PHE A 29 5.61 11.32 2.19
C PHE A 29 4.27 10.63 1.86
N VAL A 30 3.39 10.44 2.85
CA VAL A 30 2.05 9.86 2.61
C VAL A 30 1.20 10.76 1.71
N ALA A 31 1.30 12.08 1.85
CA ALA A 31 0.60 13.00 0.96
C ALA A 31 1.12 12.91 -0.48
N ASP A 32 2.43 12.79 -0.68
CA ASP A 32 3.05 12.60 -1.99
C ASP A 32 2.68 11.24 -2.59
N LEU A 33 2.67 10.18 -1.77
CA LEU A 33 2.23 8.84 -2.17
C LEU A 33 0.78 8.82 -2.70
N LYS A 34 -0.13 9.52 -2.03
CA LYS A 34 -1.52 9.67 -2.51
C LYS A 34 -1.58 10.44 -3.84
N SER A 35 -0.79 11.48 -3.97
CA SER A 35 -0.72 12.25 -5.22
C SER A 35 -0.21 11.39 -6.37
N GLN A 36 0.82 10.58 -6.13
CA GLN A 36 1.30 9.61 -7.10
C GLN A 36 0.24 8.56 -7.45
N ALA A 37 -0.47 8.01 -6.47
CA ALA A 37 -1.54 7.06 -6.73
C ALA A 37 -2.60 7.65 -7.68
N ILE A 38 -2.98 8.93 -7.50
CA ILE A 38 -3.89 9.62 -8.41
C ILE A 38 -3.28 9.75 -9.82
N ASP A 39 -2.00 10.08 -9.94
CA ASP A 39 -1.31 10.18 -11.23
C ASP A 39 -1.25 8.82 -11.96
N TYR A 40 -1.26 7.71 -11.22
CA TYR A 40 -1.36 6.34 -11.76
C TYR A 40 -2.80 5.87 -12.01
N GLY A 41 -3.80 6.75 -11.87
CA GLY A 41 -5.21 6.50 -12.16
C GLY A 41 -5.91 5.71 -11.07
N PHE A 42 -5.59 6.01 -9.80
CA PHE A 42 -6.35 5.56 -8.65
C PHE A 42 -7.21 6.69 -8.08
N HIS A 43 -8.41 6.37 -7.64
CA HIS A 43 -9.19 7.22 -6.76
C HIS A 43 -8.80 6.94 -5.31
N VAL A 44 -8.48 7.99 -4.57
CA VAL A 44 -8.19 7.94 -3.13
C VAL A 44 -9.44 8.39 -2.39
N HIS A 45 -9.93 7.56 -1.47
CA HIS A 45 -11.19 7.79 -0.74
C HIS A 45 -10.99 8.26 0.67
N ASP A 46 -10.28 7.46 1.47
CA ASP A 46 -10.14 7.69 2.90
C ASP A 46 -8.69 7.51 3.33
N GLU A 47 -8.34 8.18 4.42
CA GLU A 47 -7.04 8.05 5.06
C GLU A 47 -7.25 7.91 6.56
N ARG A 48 -6.58 6.92 7.14
CA ARG A 48 -6.57 6.69 8.57
C ARG A 48 -5.14 6.66 9.07
N HIS A 49 -4.90 7.34 10.18
CA HIS A 49 -3.60 7.34 10.85
C HIS A 49 -3.75 6.86 12.29
N PHE A 50 -3.06 5.79 12.61
CA PHE A 50 -3.07 5.17 13.94
C PHE A 50 -1.69 5.32 14.58
N VAL A 51 -1.68 5.66 15.87
CA VAL A 51 -0.45 5.75 16.66
C VAL A 51 -0.60 4.86 17.90
N GLU A 52 0.29 3.89 18.04
CA GLU A 52 0.35 3.06 19.23
C GLU A 52 1.05 3.81 20.37
N THR A 53 0.33 4.05 21.46
CA THR A 53 0.79 4.92 22.56
C THR A 53 2.09 4.46 23.23
N TYR A 54 2.33 3.15 23.31
CA TYR A 54 3.49 2.62 24.04
C TYR A 54 4.74 2.45 23.17
N SER A 55 4.57 2.00 21.94
CA SER A 55 5.67 1.76 21.02
C SER A 55 5.98 2.98 20.14
N LEU A 56 5.07 3.93 20.05
CA LEU A 56 5.06 5.05 19.10
C LEU A 56 5.08 4.60 17.63
N ARG A 57 4.75 3.33 17.39
CA ARG A 57 4.57 2.80 16.04
C ARG A 57 3.39 3.48 15.39
N GLN A 58 3.52 3.83 14.13
CA GLN A 58 2.47 4.47 13.36
C GLN A 58 2.06 3.58 12.22
N LEU A 59 0.76 3.55 11.95
CA LEU A 59 0.19 2.89 10.78
C LEU A 59 -0.64 3.91 10.01
N TRP A 60 -0.29 4.11 8.76
CA TRP A 60 -1.07 4.90 7.82
C TRP A 60 -1.80 3.96 6.88
N GLU A 61 -3.11 4.13 6.76
CA GLU A 61 -3.94 3.37 5.84
C GLU A 61 -4.62 4.32 4.86
N VAL A 62 -4.62 3.94 3.59
CA VAL A 62 -5.25 4.70 2.51
C VAL A 62 -6.13 3.75 1.71
N ASP A 63 -7.42 4.06 1.63
CA ASP A 63 -8.37 3.33 0.81
C ASP A 63 -8.36 3.92 -0.60
N LEU A 64 -8.11 3.07 -1.59
CA LEU A 64 -8.05 3.48 -2.98
C LEU A 64 -8.59 2.38 -3.90
N HIS A 65 -8.98 2.75 -5.12
CA HIS A 65 -9.29 1.80 -6.17
C HIS A 65 -8.91 2.41 -7.55
N PRO A 66 -8.61 1.59 -8.56
CA PRO A 66 -8.42 2.13 -9.91
C PRO A 66 -9.71 2.78 -10.42
N GLU A 67 -9.56 3.80 -11.26
CA GLU A 67 -10.71 4.51 -11.85
C GLU A 67 -11.70 3.57 -12.55
N GLU A 68 -11.19 2.49 -13.14
CA GLU A 68 -11.95 1.47 -13.85
C GLU A 68 -12.80 0.60 -12.89
N ALA A 69 -12.46 0.56 -11.60
CA ALA A 69 -13.15 -0.23 -10.58
C ALA A 69 -14.18 0.57 -9.78
N CYS A 70 -14.52 1.80 -10.19
CA CYS A 70 -15.57 2.59 -9.56
C CYS A 70 -16.90 1.83 -9.58
N ALA A 71 -17.42 1.49 -8.41
CA ALA A 71 -18.59 0.63 -8.22
C ALA A 71 -18.35 -0.88 -8.51
N GLY A 72 -17.09 -1.31 -8.68
CA GLY A 72 -16.73 -2.72 -8.77
C GLY A 72 -16.63 -3.37 -7.38
N PRO A 73 -16.48 -4.70 -7.33
CA PRO A 73 -16.45 -5.46 -6.08
C PRO A 73 -15.08 -5.49 -5.40
N ILE A 74 -14.10 -4.74 -5.89
CA ILE A 74 -12.71 -4.80 -5.42
C ILE A 74 -12.38 -3.54 -4.64
N ASP A 75 -12.01 -3.72 -3.38
CA ASP A 75 -11.39 -2.69 -2.57
C ASP A 75 -9.87 -2.93 -2.50
N LEU A 76 -9.11 -1.86 -2.53
CA LEU A 76 -7.67 -1.88 -2.35
C LEU A 76 -7.30 -0.98 -1.16
N HIS A 77 -6.58 -1.56 -0.22
CA HIS A 77 -6.03 -0.86 0.92
C HIS A 77 -4.51 -0.79 0.80
N LEU A 78 -3.99 0.42 0.85
CA LEU A 78 -2.56 0.66 0.99
C LEU A 78 -2.26 0.95 2.46
N SER A 79 -1.25 0.30 3.03
CA SER A 79 -0.83 0.59 4.40
C SER A 79 0.68 0.74 4.51
N LEU A 80 1.10 1.79 5.22
CA LEU A 80 2.48 2.09 5.56
C LEU A 80 2.68 1.92 7.05
N ASP A 81 3.54 0.98 7.43
CA ASP A 81 3.86 0.68 8.82
C ASP A 81 5.21 1.32 9.20
N VAL A 82 5.15 2.32 10.07
CA VAL A 82 6.31 3.13 10.48
C VAL A 82 6.82 2.63 11.83
N ASP A 83 7.91 1.86 11.81
CA ASP A 83 8.63 1.47 13.02
C ASP A 83 9.51 2.65 13.48
N PRO A 84 9.26 3.22 14.66
CA PRO A 84 10.07 4.32 15.17
C PRO A 84 11.56 3.98 15.36
N ARG A 85 11.90 2.69 15.49
CA ARG A 85 13.31 2.27 15.62
C ARG A 85 14.03 2.39 14.28
N ALA A 86 13.36 2.04 13.19
CA ALA A 86 13.93 2.20 11.85
C ALA A 86 14.08 3.70 11.53
N LEU A 87 13.07 4.52 11.86
CA LEU A 87 13.11 5.96 11.65
C LEU A 87 14.25 6.62 12.43
N LEU A 88 14.28 6.42 13.75
CA LEU A 88 15.32 7.02 14.61
C LEU A 88 16.72 6.52 14.26
N GLY A 89 16.86 5.22 13.90
CA GLY A 89 18.15 4.67 13.47
C GLY A 89 18.64 5.33 12.18
N PHE A 90 17.76 5.59 11.23
CA PHE A 90 18.09 6.32 10.00
C PHE A 90 18.46 7.79 10.31
N GLU A 91 17.66 8.47 11.11
CA GLU A 91 17.93 9.86 11.53
C GLU A 91 19.30 10.00 12.23
N ASP A 92 19.64 9.06 13.11
CA ASP A 92 20.94 9.02 13.78
C ASP A 92 22.13 8.88 12.80
N GLU A 93 21.94 8.14 11.70
CA GLU A 93 22.98 8.00 10.67
C GLU A 93 23.09 9.27 9.81
N VAL A 94 21.96 9.84 9.39
CA VAL A 94 21.97 11.10 8.61
C VAL A 94 22.61 12.24 9.43
N MET A 95 22.34 12.31 10.74
CA MET A 95 22.93 13.33 11.61
C MET A 95 24.46 13.21 11.79
N LYS A 96 25.06 12.05 11.49
CA LYS A 96 26.51 11.84 11.52
C LYS A 96 27.21 12.23 10.21
N MET A 97 26.42 12.44 9.14
CA MET A 97 26.98 12.80 7.83
C MET A 97 27.53 14.23 7.87
N GLU A 98 28.71 14.41 7.29
CA GLU A 98 29.34 15.74 7.17
C GLU A 98 28.74 16.53 6.00
N ASP A 99 28.31 15.83 4.98
CA ASP A 99 27.66 16.37 3.78
C ASP A 99 26.25 15.78 3.63
N LEU A 100 25.23 16.62 3.73
CA LEU A 100 23.83 16.22 3.57
C LEU A 100 23.44 15.96 2.10
N ASP A 101 24.35 16.24 1.15
CA ASP A 101 24.17 15.92 -0.26
C ASP A 101 24.65 14.49 -0.61
N GLU A 102 25.38 13.84 0.30
CA GLU A 102 25.72 12.44 0.16
C GLU A 102 24.49 11.54 0.36
N GLU A 103 24.54 10.38 -0.28
CA GLU A 103 23.51 9.33 -0.13
C GLU A 103 23.65 8.71 1.27
N PRO A 104 22.60 8.75 2.12
CA PRO A 104 22.64 8.13 3.44
C PRO A 104 22.67 6.60 3.34
N PRO A 105 23.06 5.90 4.43
CA PRO A 105 23.14 4.46 4.42
C PRO A 105 21.77 3.81 4.18
N ARG A 106 21.76 2.78 3.34
CA ARG A 106 20.58 1.98 3.02
C ARG A 106 20.32 0.91 4.08
N GLY A 107 19.12 0.33 4.04
CA GLY A 107 18.73 -0.80 4.89
C GLY A 107 17.79 -0.44 6.03
N PHE A 108 17.48 0.84 6.22
CA PHE A 108 16.37 1.26 7.07
C PHE A 108 15.12 1.30 6.22
N THR A 109 14.14 0.43 6.52
CA THR A 109 12.98 0.25 5.65
C THR A 109 11.66 0.32 6.40
N PHE A 110 10.62 0.80 5.73
CA PHE A 110 9.23 0.62 6.14
C PHE A 110 8.54 -0.37 5.21
N PRO A 111 7.71 -1.28 5.74
CA PRO A 111 6.85 -2.09 4.90
C PRO A 111 5.71 -1.23 4.34
N LEU A 112 5.57 -1.24 3.01
CA LEU A 112 4.42 -0.72 2.30
C LEU A 112 3.65 -1.91 1.74
N LEU A 113 2.37 -2.06 2.15
CA LEU A 113 1.52 -3.17 1.79
C LEU A 113 0.38 -2.68 0.89
N PHE A 114 0.02 -3.52 -0.05
CA PHE A 114 -1.18 -3.41 -0.88
C PHE A 114 -2.04 -4.63 -0.62
N THR A 115 -3.26 -4.44 -0.15
CA THR A 115 -4.18 -5.51 0.20
C THR A 115 -5.46 -5.37 -0.63
N TRP A 116 -5.73 -6.35 -1.49
CA TRP A 116 -6.98 -6.43 -2.22
C TRP A 116 -7.96 -7.28 -1.45
N THR A 117 -9.18 -6.78 -1.33
CA THR A 117 -10.31 -7.47 -0.74
C THR A 117 -11.44 -7.61 -1.76
N LEU A 118 -12.06 -8.77 -1.75
CA LEU A 118 -13.25 -9.08 -2.54
C LEU A 118 -14.32 -9.63 -1.60
N PRO A 119 -15.61 -9.50 -1.94
CA PRO A 119 -16.67 -10.22 -1.24
C PRO A 119 -16.41 -11.74 -1.25
N PRO A 120 -17.05 -12.51 -0.35
CA PRO A 120 -16.99 -13.96 -0.39
C PRO A 120 -17.40 -14.50 -1.77
N LEU A 121 -16.60 -15.42 -2.31
CA LEU A 121 -16.74 -15.92 -3.66
C LEU A 121 -17.65 -17.15 -3.70
N LYS A 122 -18.62 -17.14 -4.60
CA LYS A 122 -19.50 -18.28 -4.89
C LYS A 122 -18.78 -19.34 -5.76
N TYR A 123 -18.00 -18.88 -6.73
CA TYR A 123 -17.23 -19.72 -7.65
C TYR A 123 -15.74 -19.39 -7.56
N PRO A 124 -15.09 -19.80 -6.45
CA PRO A 124 -13.71 -19.42 -6.20
C PRO A 124 -12.74 -20.06 -7.22
N PRO A 125 -11.73 -19.33 -7.67
CA PRO A 125 -10.71 -19.87 -8.55
C PRO A 125 -9.81 -20.89 -7.85
N ASP A 126 -9.10 -21.70 -8.63
CA ASP A 126 -7.98 -22.49 -8.11
C ASP A 126 -6.88 -21.53 -7.63
N LEU A 127 -6.46 -21.67 -6.35
CA LEU A 127 -5.51 -20.76 -5.73
C LEU A 127 -4.11 -20.80 -6.36
N LEU A 128 -3.68 -21.98 -6.84
CA LEU A 128 -2.37 -22.09 -7.46
C LEU A 128 -2.35 -21.40 -8.83
N VAL A 129 -3.44 -21.56 -9.59
CA VAL A 129 -3.59 -20.88 -10.88
C VAL A 129 -3.65 -19.37 -10.66
N LEU A 130 -4.50 -18.91 -9.73
CA LEU A 130 -4.61 -17.49 -9.39
C LEU A 130 -3.28 -16.90 -8.94
N ALA A 131 -2.58 -17.57 -8.01
CA ALA A 131 -1.28 -17.10 -7.52
C ALA A 131 -0.23 -17.03 -8.64
N THR A 132 -0.24 -18.01 -9.57
CA THR A 132 0.68 -18.02 -10.72
C THR A 132 0.41 -16.86 -11.67
N ASP A 133 -0.85 -16.62 -11.98
CA ASP A 133 -1.29 -15.57 -12.89
C ASP A 133 -0.96 -14.19 -12.29
N ILE A 134 -1.33 -13.96 -11.02
CA ILE A 134 -1.05 -12.69 -10.33
C ILE A 134 0.46 -12.46 -10.19
N ALA A 135 1.25 -13.48 -9.90
CA ALA A 135 2.70 -13.36 -9.85
C ALA A 135 3.28 -12.95 -11.23
N GLY A 136 2.66 -13.41 -12.32
CA GLY A 136 3.02 -12.97 -13.67
C GLY A 136 2.70 -11.51 -13.93
N VAL A 137 1.57 -11.00 -13.40
CA VAL A 137 1.15 -9.61 -13.54
C VAL A 137 1.95 -8.66 -12.65
N GLY A 138 2.12 -9.01 -11.38
CA GLY A 138 2.89 -8.21 -10.40
C GLY A 138 4.38 -8.18 -10.69
N GLY A 139 4.89 -9.29 -11.21
CA GLY A 139 6.31 -9.44 -11.52
C GLY A 139 7.18 -9.45 -10.25
N LEU A 140 8.46 -9.12 -10.44
CA LEU A 140 9.42 -9.05 -9.32
C LEU A 140 9.29 -7.75 -8.51
N ASP A 141 8.71 -6.72 -9.11
CA ASP A 141 8.61 -5.40 -8.52
C ASP A 141 7.47 -5.29 -7.51
N LEU A 142 6.46 -6.18 -7.65
CA LEU A 142 5.35 -6.30 -6.73
C LEU A 142 5.06 -7.78 -6.45
N PRO A 143 5.84 -8.45 -5.59
CA PRO A 143 5.57 -9.83 -5.22
C PRO A 143 4.24 -9.93 -4.46
N VAL A 144 3.34 -10.79 -4.95
CA VAL A 144 1.98 -10.93 -4.43
C VAL A 144 1.81 -12.30 -3.78
N GLU A 145 1.28 -12.31 -2.56
CA GLU A 145 0.86 -13.50 -1.83
C GLU A 145 -0.66 -13.65 -1.94
N VAL A 146 -1.13 -14.87 -2.22
CA VAL A 146 -2.54 -15.22 -2.31
C VAL A 146 -2.85 -16.28 -1.27
N SER A 147 -3.84 -16.03 -0.43
CA SER A 147 -4.37 -17.00 0.53
C SER A 147 -5.89 -16.98 0.53
N ALA A 148 -6.51 -18.03 1.07
CA ALA A 148 -7.96 -18.14 1.17
C ALA A 148 -8.38 -18.70 2.52
N ILE A 149 -9.57 -18.27 2.95
CA ILE A 149 -10.24 -18.77 4.14
C ILE A 149 -11.63 -19.26 3.72
N ASP A 150 -11.92 -20.54 4.02
CA ASP A 150 -13.25 -21.11 3.82
C ASP A 150 -14.04 -21.01 5.14
N SER A 151 -15.21 -20.41 5.08
CA SER A 151 -16.17 -20.33 6.18
C SER A 151 -17.40 -21.16 5.89
N PHE A 152 -17.96 -21.78 6.93
CA PHE A 152 -19.16 -22.62 6.84
C PHE A 152 -20.24 -22.00 7.71
N PRO A 153 -21.12 -21.16 7.16
CA PRO A 153 -22.20 -20.53 7.92
C PRO A 153 -23.19 -21.56 8.48
N SER A 154 -23.37 -22.68 7.78
CA SER A 154 -24.17 -23.82 8.21
C SER A 154 -23.55 -25.13 7.72
N VAL A 155 -23.83 -26.26 8.40
CA VAL A 155 -23.39 -27.59 7.95
C VAL A 155 -24.10 -28.06 6.68
N THR A 156 -25.16 -27.37 6.28
CA THR A 156 -25.96 -27.70 5.09
C THR A 156 -25.63 -26.84 3.88
N ASP A 157 -24.92 -25.73 4.12
CA ASP A 157 -24.63 -24.76 3.08
C ASP A 157 -23.25 -25.01 2.46
N ALA A 158 -23.05 -24.58 1.23
CA ALA A 158 -21.73 -24.57 0.62
C ALA A 158 -20.81 -23.61 1.39
N PRO A 159 -19.51 -23.91 1.48
CA PRO A 159 -18.58 -22.99 2.09
C PRO A 159 -18.47 -21.69 1.28
N GLU A 160 -18.39 -20.58 1.98
CA GLU A 160 -18.02 -19.30 1.39
C GLU A 160 -16.50 -19.15 1.46
N ARG A 161 -15.88 -18.79 0.34
CA ARG A 161 -14.43 -18.57 0.28
C ARG A 161 -14.11 -17.10 0.17
N SER A 162 -13.35 -16.59 1.16
CA SER A 162 -12.78 -15.25 1.11
C SER A 162 -11.31 -15.33 0.67
N LEU A 163 -10.93 -14.49 -0.28
CA LEU A 163 -9.54 -14.34 -0.70
C LEU A 163 -8.85 -13.23 0.10
N SER A 164 -7.58 -13.46 0.42
CA SER A 164 -6.66 -12.43 0.90
C SER A 164 -5.50 -12.37 -0.08
N ILE A 165 -5.37 -11.25 -0.75
CA ILE A 165 -4.35 -10.99 -1.76
C ILE A 165 -3.52 -9.81 -1.24
N VAL A 166 -2.24 -10.03 -1.00
CA VAL A 166 -1.37 -9.03 -0.37
C VAL A 166 -0.05 -8.95 -1.14
N ALA A 167 0.32 -7.74 -1.50
CA ALA A 167 1.68 -7.44 -1.96
C ALA A 167 2.40 -6.61 -0.90
N ARG A 168 3.71 -6.84 -0.77
CA ARG A 168 4.54 -6.12 0.18
C ARG A 168 5.85 -5.70 -0.47
N ILE A 169 6.17 -4.42 -0.36
CA ILE A 169 7.49 -3.90 -0.70
C ILE A 169 8.17 -3.31 0.54
N ALA A 170 9.50 -3.30 0.53
CA ALA A 170 10.30 -2.63 1.55
C ALA A 170 10.70 -1.26 1.01
N LEU A 171 10.08 -0.22 1.56
CA LEU A 171 10.40 1.17 1.23
C LEU A 171 11.69 1.57 1.94
N ASP A 172 12.78 1.82 1.22
CA ASP A 172 14.03 2.27 1.80
C ASP A 172 13.97 3.77 2.16
N LEU A 173 14.33 4.11 3.40
CA LEU A 173 14.29 5.49 3.89
C LEU A 173 15.32 6.39 3.19
N CYS A 174 16.39 5.81 2.66
CA CYS A 174 17.32 6.53 1.80
C CYS A 174 16.61 7.04 0.54
N ASP A 175 15.79 6.22 -0.12
CA ASP A 175 15.04 6.65 -1.29
C ASP A 175 14.01 7.74 -0.94
N VAL A 176 13.33 7.64 0.21
CA VAL A 176 12.41 8.69 0.70
C VAL A 176 13.17 10.00 0.96
N TYR A 177 14.33 9.94 1.61
CA TYR A 177 15.17 11.10 1.90
C TYR A 177 15.68 11.79 0.63
N MET A 178 16.11 10.99 -0.36
CA MET A 178 16.62 11.48 -1.64
C MET A 178 15.50 11.89 -2.62
N ASN A 179 14.22 11.75 -2.24
CA ASN A 179 13.05 11.93 -3.12
C ASN A 179 13.13 11.06 -4.39
N ASN A 180 13.65 9.84 -4.23
CA ASN A 180 13.68 8.84 -5.28
C ASN A 180 12.42 7.95 -5.16
N ASP A 181 11.42 8.27 -5.93
CA ASP A 181 10.12 7.60 -5.92
C ASP A 181 9.99 6.44 -6.92
N ALA A 182 11.07 6.08 -7.60
CA ALA A 182 11.05 5.10 -8.67
C ALA A 182 10.48 3.73 -8.25
N SER A 183 10.80 3.24 -7.04
CA SER A 183 10.30 1.97 -6.53
C SER A 183 8.80 2.02 -6.20
N VAL A 184 8.34 3.15 -5.66
CA VAL A 184 6.91 3.38 -5.35
C VAL A 184 6.11 3.51 -6.65
N ALA A 185 6.61 4.30 -7.60
CA ALA A 185 5.99 4.48 -8.91
C ALA A 185 5.81 3.14 -9.64
N GLN A 186 6.85 2.30 -9.63
CA GLN A 186 6.82 0.97 -10.23
C GLN A 186 5.83 0.04 -9.51
N ALA A 187 5.77 0.09 -8.18
CA ALA A 187 4.83 -0.69 -7.40
C ALA A 187 3.37 -0.26 -7.67
N LEU A 188 3.09 1.05 -7.77
CA LEU A 188 1.75 1.56 -8.11
C LEU A 188 1.32 1.13 -9.52
N ASP A 189 2.21 1.19 -10.51
CA ASP A 189 1.94 0.70 -11.87
C ASP A 189 1.55 -0.79 -11.85
N ARG A 190 2.34 -1.63 -11.17
CA ARG A 190 2.03 -3.06 -11.02
C ARG A 190 0.77 -3.32 -10.22
N CYS A 191 0.54 -2.53 -9.17
CA CYS A 191 -0.68 -2.58 -8.36
C CYS A 191 -1.93 -2.34 -9.22
N LYS A 192 -1.89 -1.34 -10.11
CA LYS A 192 -2.98 -1.09 -11.06
C LYS A 192 -3.23 -2.29 -11.98
N HIS A 193 -2.18 -2.88 -12.55
CA HIS A 193 -2.32 -4.05 -13.41
C HIS A 193 -2.92 -5.26 -12.66
N VAL A 194 -2.49 -5.51 -11.41
CA VAL A 194 -3.08 -6.56 -10.57
C VAL A 194 -4.56 -6.29 -10.30
N SER A 195 -4.91 -5.03 -9.98
CA SER A 195 -6.31 -4.65 -9.72
C SER A 195 -7.19 -4.85 -10.95
N LEU A 196 -6.73 -4.46 -12.14
CA LEU A 196 -7.45 -4.67 -13.39
C LEU A 196 -7.59 -6.17 -13.73
N TYR A 197 -6.54 -6.96 -13.50
CA TYR A 197 -6.59 -8.41 -13.67
C TYR A 197 -7.67 -9.05 -12.78
N LEU A 198 -7.76 -8.62 -11.51
CA LEU A 198 -8.77 -9.10 -10.58
C LEU A 198 -10.17 -8.66 -10.99
N LEU A 199 -10.32 -7.39 -11.40
CA LEU A 199 -11.61 -6.82 -11.83
C LEU A 199 -12.20 -7.58 -13.03
N GLU A 200 -11.37 -7.88 -14.04
CA GLU A 200 -11.81 -8.64 -15.23
C GLU A 200 -12.36 -10.03 -14.90
N ARG A 201 -12.00 -10.59 -13.74
CA ARG A 201 -12.39 -11.95 -13.33
C ARG A 201 -13.39 -12.00 -12.20
N ALA A 202 -13.57 -10.90 -11.50
CA ALA A 202 -14.42 -10.82 -10.32
C ALA A 202 -15.85 -11.24 -10.62
N ASP A 203 -16.43 -10.83 -11.74
CA ASP A 203 -17.79 -11.16 -12.14
C ASP A 203 -17.99 -12.68 -12.23
N ALA A 204 -17.05 -13.40 -12.85
CA ALA A 204 -17.13 -14.86 -12.97
C ALA A 204 -17.02 -15.60 -11.63
N TRP A 205 -16.46 -14.98 -10.60
CA TRP A 205 -16.34 -15.56 -9.26
C TRP A 205 -17.47 -15.20 -8.32
N LEU A 206 -18.12 -14.07 -8.59
CA LEU A 206 -19.20 -13.50 -7.77
C LEU A 206 -20.58 -13.78 -8.33
N ASP A 207 -20.67 -14.14 -9.64
CA ASP A 207 -21.90 -14.10 -10.39
C ASP A 207 -23.02 -14.90 -9.69
N ASP A 208 -23.99 -14.14 -9.22
CA ASP A 208 -25.36 -14.61 -9.11
C ASP A 208 -25.94 -14.45 -10.52
N GLU A 209 -25.82 -15.49 -11.37
CA GLU A 209 -26.85 -15.63 -12.39
C GLU A 209 -28.17 -15.62 -11.60
N ASP A 210 -28.82 -14.44 -11.57
CA ASP A 210 -30.24 -14.40 -11.21
C ASP A 210 -30.87 -15.49 -12.04
N ASP A 211 -31.15 -16.63 -11.40
CA ASP A 211 -32.09 -17.60 -11.90
C ASP A 211 -33.44 -16.86 -12.05
N ASP A 212 -33.55 -16.11 -13.14
CA ASP A 212 -34.84 -15.74 -13.68
C ASP A 212 -35.56 -17.08 -14.04
N ASP A 213 -35.92 -17.80 -12.99
CA ASP A 213 -36.97 -18.79 -13.05
C ASP A 213 -38.26 -18.05 -13.43
N ASP A 214 -38.38 -17.80 -14.73
CA ASP A 214 -39.66 -17.63 -15.39
C ASP A 214 -40.51 -18.85 -15.04
N ILE A 215 -41.12 -18.80 -13.86
CA ILE A 215 -42.23 -19.68 -13.52
C ILE A 215 -43.41 -19.22 -14.35
N ILE A 216 -43.60 -19.89 -15.49
CA ILE A 216 -44.85 -19.90 -16.26
C ILE A 216 -45.87 -20.78 -15.53
#